data_4c89c2b462e9d1f7e726a1c7a0ca4bec
#
_entry.id   4c89c2b462e9d1f7e726a1c7a0ca4bec
#
_cell.length_a   1.000
_cell.length_b   1.000
_cell.length_c   1.000
_cell.angle_alpha   90.00
_cell.angle_beta   90.00
_cell.angle_gamma   90.00
#
_symmetry.space_group_name_H-M   'P 1'
#
loop_
_entity.id
_entity.type
_entity.pdbx_description
1 polymer ?
#
loop_
_entity_poly.entity_id
_entity_poly.type
_entity_poly.pdbx_seq_one_letter_code
_entity_poly.pdbx_strand_id
1 'polypeptide(L)'
;QLEDISFVPEGIDVLIPRSKTDPIGSGQSCAIPYGQGELCPVRALKIWCEKAEITEGAIFRGINSHEQLNAQSLSPQSISLIIKKVAIACQIPQANTFSSHSLRRGFATTASRKGAPFISIMRHGRWRNESTVLAYIAEGQRFEFNAAQIILNDPAD
;
A
#
# COMPACT_ATOMS: atom_id res chain seq x y z
N GLN A 1 9.08 12.28 2.98
CA GLN A 1 9.20 13.35 3.97
C GLN A 1 7.83 13.99 4.19
N LEU A 2 7.67 14.84 5.21
CA LEU A 2 6.40 15.56 5.42
C LEU A 2 6.19 16.62 4.33
N GLU A 3 7.26 17.22 3.86
CA GLU A 3 7.27 18.21 2.77
C GLU A 3 6.78 17.64 1.43
N ASP A 4 6.85 16.32 1.28
CA ASP A 4 6.36 15.61 0.11
C ASP A 4 4.85 15.32 0.16
N ILE A 5 4.15 15.77 1.22
CA ILE A 5 2.72 15.51 1.43
C ILE A 5 1.95 16.83 1.48
N SER A 6 0.96 16.94 0.60
CA SER A 6 -0.01 18.02 0.60
C SER A 6 -1.37 17.51 1.07
N PHE A 7 -1.90 18.10 2.15
CA PHE A 7 -3.26 17.84 2.61
C PHE A 7 -4.23 18.67 1.79
N VAL A 8 -5.21 18.01 1.17
CA VAL A 8 -6.25 18.61 0.34
C VAL A 8 -7.64 18.19 0.84
N PRO A 9 -8.72 18.87 0.45
CA PRO A 9 -10.08 18.54 0.91
C PRO A 9 -10.46 17.08 0.65
N GLU A 10 -9.98 16.48 -0.43
CA GLU A 10 -10.29 15.11 -0.84
C GLU A 10 -9.41 14.04 -0.16
N GLY A 11 -8.26 14.43 0.44
CA GLY A 11 -7.32 13.49 1.04
C GLY A 11 -5.91 14.05 1.18
N ILE A 12 -4.93 13.30 0.71
CA ILE A 12 -3.54 13.75 0.58
C ILE A 12 -3.01 13.48 -0.81
N ASP A 13 -2.16 14.37 -1.30
CA ASP A 13 -1.31 14.15 -2.47
C ASP A 13 0.13 13.94 -2.02
N VAL A 14 0.71 12.81 -2.40
CA VAL A 14 2.05 12.38 -1.99
C VAL A 14 2.98 12.52 -3.18
N LEU A 15 3.88 13.48 -3.14
CA LEU A 15 4.96 13.62 -4.11
C LEU A 15 6.03 12.55 -3.86
N ILE A 16 6.43 11.85 -4.89
CA ILE A 16 7.53 10.91 -4.87
C ILE A 16 8.61 11.47 -5.80
N PRO A 17 9.56 12.22 -5.26
CA PRO A 17 10.47 13.03 -6.05
C PRO A 17 11.44 12.19 -6.89
N ARG A 18 11.78 11.00 -6.44
CA ARG A 18 12.64 10.06 -7.18
C ARG A 18 12.23 8.61 -6.95
N SER A 19 12.33 7.79 -7.98
CA SER A 19 12.16 6.34 -7.87
C SER A 19 13.13 5.62 -8.80
N LYS A 20 13.35 4.31 -8.56
CA LYS A 20 14.18 3.47 -9.45
C LYS A 20 13.69 3.46 -10.90
N THR A 21 12.41 3.77 -11.11
CA THR A 21 11.76 3.80 -12.42
C THR A 21 11.64 5.22 -13.00
N ASP A 22 12.21 6.21 -12.33
CA ASP A 22 12.24 7.61 -12.76
C ASP A 22 13.70 8.13 -12.77
N PRO A 23 14.48 7.76 -13.79
CA PRO A 23 15.91 8.15 -13.88
C PRO A 23 16.13 9.66 -14.02
N ILE A 24 15.15 10.36 -14.59
CA ILE A 24 15.22 11.81 -14.86
C ILE A 24 14.83 12.61 -13.61
N GLY A 25 14.15 11.97 -12.64
CA GLY A 25 13.71 12.65 -11.42
C GLY A 25 12.56 13.65 -11.65
N SER A 26 11.68 13.36 -12.61
CA SER A 26 10.49 14.19 -12.89
C SER A 26 9.50 14.19 -11.71
N GLY A 27 9.63 13.23 -10.80
CA GLY A 27 8.70 13.03 -9.71
C GLY A 27 7.35 12.46 -10.17
N GLN A 28 6.61 11.90 -9.24
CA GLN A 28 5.25 11.42 -9.48
C GLN A 28 4.40 11.68 -8.25
N SER A 29 3.20 12.20 -8.44
CA SER A 29 2.21 12.34 -7.39
C SER A 29 1.33 11.09 -7.28
N CYS A 30 0.93 10.79 -6.04
CA CYS A 30 -0.01 9.72 -5.73
C CYS A 30 -1.08 10.26 -4.77
N ALA A 31 -2.30 10.40 -5.26
CA ALA A 31 -3.42 10.84 -4.45
C ALA A 31 -3.96 9.69 -3.60
N ILE A 32 -4.15 9.93 -2.31
CA ILE A 32 -4.77 9.00 -1.37
C ILE A 32 -6.01 9.67 -0.79
N PRO A 33 -7.23 9.25 -1.17
CA PRO A 33 -8.46 9.86 -0.71
C PRO A 33 -8.73 9.53 0.76
N TYR A 34 -9.59 10.33 1.40
CA TYR A 34 -10.15 9.96 2.69
C TYR A 34 -10.90 8.65 2.60
N GLY A 35 -10.61 7.73 3.51
CA GLY A 35 -11.39 6.52 3.71
C GLY A 35 -12.60 6.78 4.60
N GLN A 36 -13.59 5.89 4.53
CA GLN A 36 -14.69 5.88 5.49
C GLN A 36 -14.26 5.12 6.77
N GLY A 37 -14.71 5.60 7.94
CA GLY A 37 -14.45 4.95 9.22
C GLY A 37 -13.05 5.21 9.81
N GLU A 38 -12.72 4.41 10.84
CA GLU A 38 -11.53 4.58 11.68
C GLU A 38 -10.21 4.22 10.97
N LEU A 39 -10.27 3.33 9.98
CA LEU A 39 -9.09 2.86 9.25
C LEU A 39 -8.68 3.79 8.10
N CYS A 40 -9.07 5.07 8.15
CA CYS A 40 -8.67 6.03 7.13
C CYS A 40 -7.18 6.36 7.21
N PRO A 41 -6.38 6.07 6.17
CA PRO A 41 -4.93 6.30 6.21
C PRO A 41 -4.58 7.79 6.33
N VAL A 42 -5.39 8.67 5.75
CA VAL A 42 -5.17 10.11 5.81
C VAL A 42 -5.36 10.64 7.24
N ARG A 43 -6.45 10.23 7.90
CA ARG A 43 -6.69 10.60 9.31
C ARG A 43 -5.64 10.01 10.24
N ALA A 44 -5.27 8.74 10.02
CA ALA A 44 -4.23 8.09 10.82
C ALA A 44 -2.88 8.81 10.68
N LEU A 45 -2.52 9.22 9.46
CA LEU A 45 -1.31 10.00 9.22
C LEU A 45 -1.34 11.35 9.94
N LYS A 46 -2.46 12.07 9.85
CA LYS A 46 -2.63 13.36 10.52
C LYS A 46 -2.48 13.25 12.04
N ILE A 47 -3.20 12.28 12.64
CA ILE A 47 -3.11 12.00 14.08
C ILE A 47 -1.68 11.61 14.48
N TRP A 48 -1.00 10.82 13.64
CA TRP A 48 0.39 10.44 13.90
C TRP A 48 1.31 11.64 13.90
N CYS A 49 1.25 12.50 12.88
CA CYS A 49 2.07 13.71 12.81
C CYS A 49 1.81 14.64 14.00
N GLU A 50 0.55 14.82 14.39
CA GLU A 50 0.17 15.65 15.56
C GLU A 50 0.70 15.07 16.87
N LYS A 51 0.45 13.78 17.15
CA LYS A 51 0.90 13.13 18.38
C LYS A 51 2.41 13.00 18.51
N ALA A 52 3.09 12.85 17.40
CA ALA A 52 4.53 12.69 17.32
C ALA A 52 5.27 14.02 17.11
N GLU A 53 4.52 15.15 17.10
CA GLU A 53 5.04 16.51 16.93
C GLU A 53 5.95 16.64 15.69
N ILE A 54 5.58 15.93 14.60
CA ILE A 54 6.34 15.94 13.35
C ILE A 54 5.94 17.17 12.54
N THR A 55 6.81 18.15 12.48
CA THR A 55 6.63 19.39 11.71
C THR A 55 7.41 19.42 10.42
N GLU A 56 8.44 18.55 10.28
CA GLU A 56 9.30 18.46 9.10
C GLU A 56 10.01 17.10 9.00
N GLY A 57 10.52 16.78 7.82
CA GLY A 57 11.40 15.66 7.55
C GLY A 57 10.70 14.30 7.54
N ALA A 58 11.37 13.26 8.04
CA ALA A 58 10.87 11.90 7.98
C ALA A 58 9.61 11.69 8.82
N ILE A 59 8.57 11.15 8.21
CA ILE A 59 7.29 10.86 8.88
C ILE A 59 7.39 9.58 9.70
N PHE A 60 7.93 8.51 9.12
CA PHE A 60 8.07 7.23 9.81
C PHE A 60 9.45 7.12 10.42
N ARG A 61 9.51 7.22 11.73
CA ARG A 61 10.74 7.21 12.55
C ARG A 61 10.67 6.05 13.53
N GLY A 62 11.82 5.56 13.97
CA GLY A 62 11.88 4.58 15.03
C GLY A 62 11.53 5.20 16.39
N ILE A 63 10.95 4.39 17.27
CA ILE A 63 10.72 4.74 18.67
C ILE A 63 11.67 3.86 19.50
N ASN A 64 12.45 4.48 20.38
CA ASN A 64 13.38 3.77 21.26
C ASN A 64 12.65 3.18 22.48
N SER A 65 13.39 2.46 23.34
CA SER A 65 12.84 1.87 24.58
C SER A 65 12.37 2.90 25.63
N HIS A 66 12.72 4.16 25.46
CA HIS A 66 12.28 5.29 26.29
C HIS A 66 11.12 6.08 25.67
N GLU A 67 10.44 5.48 24.68
CA GLU A 67 9.32 6.11 23.96
C GLU A 67 9.69 7.40 23.20
N GLN A 68 10.97 7.60 22.91
CA GLN A 68 11.44 8.78 22.18
C GLN A 68 11.55 8.48 20.68
N LEU A 69 11.13 9.42 19.86
CA LEU A 69 11.28 9.37 18.41
C LEU A 69 12.73 9.60 18.00
N ASN A 70 13.23 8.71 17.15
CA ASN A 70 14.52 8.93 16.49
C ASN A 70 14.42 10.03 15.43
N ALA A 71 15.51 10.76 15.20
CA ALA A 71 15.54 11.77 14.14
C ALA A 71 15.52 11.16 12.72
N GLN A 72 16.00 9.93 12.58
CA GLN A 72 16.16 9.27 11.29
C GLN A 72 14.92 8.46 10.89
N SER A 73 14.69 8.37 9.56
CA SER A 73 13.63 7.54 9.00
C SER A 73 13.85 6.05 9.27
N LEU A 74 12.75 5.29 9.34
CA LEU A 74 12.81 3.84 9.33
C LEU A 74 13.49 3.33 8.05
N SER A 75 14.34 2.32 8.21
CA SER A 75 14.90 1.61 7.06
C SER A 75 13.84 0.75 6.35
N PRO A 76 14.03 0.41 5.05
CA PRO A 76 13.14 -0.52 4.36
C PRO A 76 13.02 -1.88 5.05
N GLN A 77 14.09 -2.33 5.70
CA GLN A 77 14.11 -3.56 6.50
C GLN A 77 13.22 -3.43 7.73
N SER A 78 13.33 -2.31 8.46
CA SER A 78 12.47 -2.03 9.63
C SER A 78 11.00 -2.03 9.26
N ILE A 79 10.63 -1.41 8.13
CA ILE A 79 9.25 -1.41 7.63
C ILE A 79 8.77 -2.85 7.35
N SER A 80 9.59 -3.67 6.69
CA SER A 80 9.24 -5.07 6.42
C SER A 80 9.09 -5.90 7.70
N LEU A 81 9.92 -5.66 8.72
CA LEU A 81 9.79 -6.31 10.02
C LEU A 81 8.51 -5.90 10.76
N ILE A 82 8.13 -4.62 10.71
CA ILE A 82 6.89 -4.12 11.30
C ILE A 82 5.68 -4.79 10.64
N ILE A 83 5.65 -4.84 9.31
CA ILE A 83 4.57 -5.49 8.55
C ILE A 83 4.45 -6.96 8.94
N LYS A 84 5.57 -7.68 9.00
CA LYS A 84 5.62 -9.07 9.43
C LYS A 84 5.10 -9.25 10.86
N LYS A 85 5.55 -8.42 11.79
CA LYS A 85 5.11 -8.44 13.20
C LYS A 85 3.59 -8.23 13.32
N VAL A 86 3.05 -7.27 12.58
CA VAL A 86 1.60 -7.02 12.56
C VAL A 86 0.86 -8.21 11.95
N ALA A 87 1.33 -8.77 10.84
CA ALA A 87 0.71 -9.93 10.20
C ALA A 87 0.68 -11.15 11.15
N ILE A 88 1.75 -11.38 11.93
CA ILE A 88 1.81 -12.43 12.96
C ILE A 88 0.79 -12.17 14.07
N ALA A 89 0.75 -10.95 14.59
CA ALA A 89 -0.19 -10.55 15.64
C ALA A 89 -1.66 -10.70 15.21
N CYS A 90 -1.94 -10.45 13.93
CA CYS A 90 -3.26 -10.67 13.32
C CYS A 90 -3.51 -12.13 12.91
N GLN A 91 -2.61 -13.06 13.21
CA GLN A 91 -2.73 -14.49 12.86
C GLN A 91 -2.95 -14.75 11.37
N ILE A 92 -2.39 -13.89 10.50
CA ILE A 92 -2.51 -14.06 9.05
C ILE A 92 -1.73 -15.31 8.61
N PRO A 93 -2.31 -16.21 7.81
CA PRO A 93 -1.58 -17.38 7.31
C PRO A 93 -0.29 -16.97 6.60
N GLN A 94 0.78 -17.72 6.84
CA GLN A 94 2.11 -17.48 6.26
C GLN A 94 2.69 -16.08 6.58
N ALA A 95 2.32 -15.48 7.71
CA ALA A 95 2.77 -14.14 8.13
C ALA A 95 4.30 -13.95 8.07
N ASN A 96 5.08 -15.02 8.28
CA ASN A 96 6.54 -15.01 8.20
C ASN A 96 7.10 -14.65 6.80
N THR A 97 6.31 -14.79 5.74
CA THR A 97 6.69 -14.44 4.37
C THR A 97 6.36 -12.99 4.00
N PHE A 98 5.65 -12.28 4.86
CA PHE A 98 5.21 -10.90 4.59
C PHE A 98 6.36 -9.92 4.60
N SER A 99 6.25 -8.94 3.72
CA SER A 99 7.19 -7.82 3.56
C SER A 99 6.44 -6.58 3.06
N SER A 100 7.15 -5.46 2.90
CA SER A 100 6.60 -4.26 2.25
C SER A 100 6.05 -4.54 0.85
N HIS A 101 6.66 -5.49 0.11
CA HIS A 101 6.20 -5.89 -1.22
C HIS A 101 4.84 -6.62 -1.18
N SER A 102 4.55 -7.32 -0.09
CA SER A 102 3.25 -8.00 0.10
C SER A 102 2.08 -7.02 0.14
N LEU A 103 2.27 -5.83 0.73
CA LEU A 103 1.24 -4.79 0.72
C LEU A 103 0.94 -4.28 -0.68
N ARG A 104 1.98 -4.09 -1.49
CA ARG A 104 1.86 -3.63 -2.87
C ARG A 104 1.10 -4.66 -3.73
N ARG A 105 1.42 -5.94 -3.58
CA ARG A 105 0.72 -7.05 -4.23
C ARG A 105 -0.72 -7.16 -3.75
N GLY A 106 -0.94 -7.11 -2.44
CA GLY A 106 -2.27 -7.13 -1.82
C GLY A 106 -3.17 -5.99 -2.29
N PHE A 107 -2.60 -4.79 -2.50
CA PHE A 107 -3.34 -3.67 -3.10
C PHE A 107 -3.88 -4.03 -4.49
N ALA A 108 -3.03 -4.52 -5.40
CA ALA A 108 -3.45 -4.87 -6.76
C ALA A 108 -4.57 -5.93 -6.76
N THR A 109 -4.37 -6.99 -5.97
CA THR A 109 -5.34 -8.08 -5.83
C THR A 109 -6.68 -7.61 -5.26
N THR A 110 -6.63 -6.84 -4.17
CA THR A 110 -7.85 -6.38 -3.48
C THR A 110 -8.60 -5.34 -4.31
N ALA A 111 -7.89 -4.40 -4.94
CA ALA A 111 -8.51 -3.40 -5.80
C ALA A 111 -9.22 -4.04 -7.00
N SER A 112 -8.59 -5.04 -7.63
CA SER A 112 -9.21 -5.79 -8.73
C SER A 112 -10.46 -6.55 -8.29
N ARG A 113 -10.43 -7.25 -7.15
CA ARG A 113 -11.60 -7.94 -6.58
C ARG A 113 -12.76 -6.99 -6.30
N LYS A 114 -12.45 -5.75 -5.95
CA LYS A 114 -13.46 -4.70 -5.73
C LYS A 114 -13.89 -3.99 -7.01
N GLY A 115 -13.47 -4.47 -8.18
CA GLY A 115 -13.88 -3.94 -9.47
C GLY A 115 -13.17 -2.67 -9.90
N ALA A 116 -12.03 -2.32 -9.29
CA ALA A 116 -11.26 -1.16 -9.73
C ALA A 116 -10.73 -1.38 -11.17
N PRO A 117 -10.85 -0.38 -12.08
CA PRO A 117 -10.32 -0.49 -13.43
C PRO A 117 -8.81 -0.76 -13.41
N PHE A 118 -8.34 -1.65 -14.29
CA PHE A 118 -6.93 -2.04 -14.39
C PHE A 118 -5.98 -0.83 -14.50
N ILE A 119 -6.35 0.15 -15.34
CA ILE A 119 -5.54 1.35 -15.53
C ILE A 119 -5.41 2.19 -14.24
N SER A 120 -6.46 2.18 -13.39
CA SER A 120 -6.44 2.87 -12.10
C SER A 120 -5.53 2.17 -11.11
N ILE A 121 -5.52 0.83 -11.12
CA ILE A 121 -4.60 0.02 -10.32
C ILE A 121 -3.16 0.30 -10.73
N MET A 122 -2.88 0.26 -12.04
CA MET A 122 -1.56 0.55 -12.61
C MET A 122 -1.06 1.93 -12.20
N ARG A 123 -1.90 2.96 -12.36
CA ARG A 123 -1.57 4.35 -12.06
C ARG A 123 -1.28 4.54 -10.57
N HIS A 124 -2.20 4.13 -9.71
CA HIS A 124 -2.05 4.30 -8.26
C HIS A 124 -0.84 3.54 -7.71
N GLY A 125 -0.65 2.30 -8.16
CA GLY A 125 0.50 1.50 -7.79
C GLY A 125 1.79 1.88 -8.52
N ARG A 126 1.74 2.78 -9.50
CA ARG A 126 2.90 3.23 -10.30
C ARG A 126 3.67 2.07 -10.95
N TRP A 127 2.92 1.10 -11.50
CA TRP A 127 3.51 0.02 -12.28
C TRP A 127 3.69 0.46 -13.72
N ARG A 128 4.88 0.18 -14.27
CA ARG A 128 5.17 0.36 -15.70
C ARG A 128 4.92 -0.92 -16.50
N ASN A 129 5.03 -2.07 -15.85
CA ASN A 129 4.88 -3.36 -16.48
C ASN A 129 3.50 -3.94 -16.15
N GLU A 130 2.66 -4.06 -17.19
CA GLU A 130 1.31 -4.60 -17.09
C GLU A 130 1.32 -6.08 -16.69
N SER A 131 2.25 -6.88 -17.23
CA SER A 131 2.30 -8.33 -16.96
C SER A 131 2.49 -8.62 -15.48
N THR A 132 3.22 -7.77 -14.73
CA THR A 132 3.39 -7.92 -13.29
C THR A 132 2.06 -7.75 -12.55
N VAL A 133 1.27 -6.75 -12.92
CA VAL A 133 -0.02 -6.48 -12.27
C VAL A 133 -1.04 -7.55 -12.65
N LEU A 134 -1.07 -7.95 -13.92
CA LEU A 134 -1.92 -9.05 -14.38
C LEU A 134 -1.62 -10.35 -13.64
N ALA A 135 -0.34 -10.68 -13.39
CA ALA A 135 0.04 -11.86 -12.62
C ALA A 135 -0.49 -11.80 -11.17
N TYR A 136 -0.42 -10.63 -10.51
CA TYR A 136 -0.98 -10.45 -9.16
C TYR A 136 -2.50 -10.58 -9.13
N ILE A 137 -3.17 -10.04 -10.13
CA ILE A 137 -4.62 -10.12 -10.27
C ILE A 137 -5.04 -11.57 -10.53
N ALA A 138 -4.42 -12.23 -11.50
CA ALA A 138 -4.71 -13.62 -11.86
C ALA A 138 -4.51 -14.57 -10.66
N GLU A 139 -3.42 -14.41 -9.91
CA GLU A 139 -3.18 -15.21 -8.71
C GLU A 139 -4.25 -14.99 -7.63
N GLY A 140 -4.66 -13.74 -7.43
CA GLY A 140 -5.68 -13.41 -6.46
C GLY A 140 -7.10 -13.85 -6.86
N GLN A 141 -7.38 -13.97 -8.15
CA GLN A 141 -8.69 -14.29 -8.72
C GLN A 141 -8.77 -15.69 -9.32
N ARG A 142 -7.80 -16.56 -9.07
CA ARG A 142 -7.70 -17.87 -9.75
C ARG A 142 -8.94 -18.76 -9.62
N PHE A 143 -9.79 -18.54 -8.62
CA PHE A 143 -11.07 -19.20 -8.43
C PHE A 143 -12.27 -18.30 -8.73
N GLU A 144 -12.04 -17.00 -8.97
CA GLU A 144 -13.07 -16.06 -9.37
C GLU A 144 -13.07 -15.95 -10.90
N PHE A 145 -14.25 -15.93 -11.52
CA PHE A 145 -14.38 -15.91 -13.00
C PHE A 145 -13.63 -17.04 -13.71
N ASN A 146 -13.53 -18.18 -13.06
CA ASN A 146 -12.82 -19.35 -13.60
C ASN A 146 -13.66 -20.00 -14.71
N ALA A 147 -13.07 -20.16 -15.91
CA ALA A 147 -13.76 -20.77 -17.05
C ALA A 147 -14.27 -22.19 -16.76
N ALA A 148 -13.53 -22.97 -15.97
CA ALA A 148 -13.97 -24.31 -15.57
C ALA A 148 -15.22 -24.26 -14.66
N GLN A 149 -15.39 -23.23 -13.85
CA GLN A 149 -16.55 -23.08 -12.99
C GLN A 149 -17.83 -22.88 -13.81
N ILE A 150 -17.75 -22.23 -14.96
CA ILE A 150 -18.89 -22.05 -15.88
C ILE A 150 -19.35 -23.40 -16.39
N ILE A 151 -18.40 -24.26 -16.79
CA ILE A 151 -18.68 -25.60 -17.31
C ILE A 151 -19.19 -26.53 -16.21
N LEU A 152 -18.58 -26.46 -15.01
CA LEU A 152 -18.93 -27.35 -13.90
C LEU A 152 -20.26 -27.00 -13.22
N ASN A 153 -20.72 -25.76 -13.38
CA ASN A 153 -21.99 -25.29 -12.83
C ASN A 153 -23.13 -25.28 -13.87
N ASP A 154 -22.84 -25.71 -15.11
CA ASP A 154 -23.90 -25.92 -16.08
C ASP A 154 -24.72 -27.13 -15.63
N PRO A 155 -26.03 -26.98 -15.32
CA PRO A 155 -26.86 -28.12 -15.00
C PRO A 155 -26.88 -29.00 -16.23
N ALA A 156 -26.28 -30.18 -16.13
CA ALA A 156 -26.40 -31.20 -17.18
C ALA A 156 -27.88 -31.41 -17.47
N ASP A 157 -28.25 -31.33 -18.74
CA ASP A 157 -29.55 -31.65 -19.30
C ASP A 157 -30.07 -33.01 -18.82
#